data_1ae13a28dee94d381892b27d97971e53
#
_entry.id   1ae13a28dee94d381892b27d97971e53
#
_cell.length_a   1.000
_cell.length_b   1.000
_cell.length_c   1.000
_cell.angle_alpha   90.00
_cell.angle_beta   90.00
_cell.angle_gamma   90.00
#
_symmetry.space_group_name_H-M   'P 1'
#
loop_
_entity.id
_entity.type
_entity.pdbx_description
1 polymer ?
#
loop_
_entity_poly.entity_id
_entity_poly.type
_entity_poly.pdbx_seq_one_letter_code
_entity_poly.pdbx_strand_id
1 'polypeptide(L)'
;MKTITTKKKNTWNIISDYRGVLMGISIICIIVFHYVEDCGIYHVHKNGWVEFFRNYITSSSVDGFLFLSGFGLYYAMKKHPDISQFYKRRFTKILIPYFLVSIPALCWNDLFFEKTGIKAFFSDIFFYSFFTRGMAWFWYILLICFCYLIFPFIFRVLDKAPDEESEQMRLINLFTFFTMIAIVVQLSNKGFFSNINLALLRIPFFCLGCFIGKYSYEKRPISYGTYGLMLLSLFAIQFRKGSKIIFARYSAAFLNISACILIAILFGKLKRFEKLHNFIKKFFEWFGKYSLELYLTHVTVRGIMRDYGYHTCYGRYELIMVAISIVLALILNRLTNLITKIHIPAIHHAK
;
A
#
# COMPACT_ATOMS: atom_id res chain seq x y z
N MET A 1 -25.66 42.55 12.63
CA MET A 1 -25.08 41.34 13.22
C MET A 1 -24.63 40.42 12.10
N LYS A 2 -23.33 40.41 11.73
CA LYS A 2 -22.81 39.50 10.67
C LYS A 2 -22.74 38.12 11.25
N THR A 3 -23.57 37.21 10.75
CA THR A 3 -23.49 35.79 11.04
C THR A 3 -22.13 35.28 10.59
N ILE A 4 -21.25 34.99 11.54
CA ILE A 4 -19.96 34.34 11.28
C ILE A 4 -20.31 32.92 10.84
N THR A 5 -20.31 32.68 9.52
CA THR A 5 -20.39 31.35 8.96
C THR A 5 -19.15 30.57 9.42
N THR A 6 -19.28 29.77 10.46
CA THR A 6 -18.23 28.87 10.90
C THR A 6 -17.91 27.91 9.74
N LYS A 7 -16.74 28.11 9.15
CA LYS A 7 -16.22 27.29 8.06
C LYS A 7 -16.21 25.83 8.53
N LYS A 8 -17.08 25.00 7.95
CA LYS A 8 -17.24 23.58 8.32
C LYS A 8 -15.87 22.90 8.23
N LYS A 9 -15.30 22.49 9.36
CA LYS A 9 -14.01 21.79 9.40
C LYS A 9 -14.12 20.46 8.64
N ASN A 10 -13.08 20.14 7.84
CA ASN A 10 -13.01 18.81 7.23
C ASN A 10 -12.94 17.73 8.34
N THR A 11 -13.65 16.64 8.16
CA THR A 11 -13.58 15.47 9.04
C THR A 11 -12.77 14.37 8.39
N TRP A 12 -12.25 13.45 9.19
CA TRP A 12 -11.47 12.31 8.72
C TRP A 12 -12.26 11.38 7.78
N ASN A 13 -13.60 11.46 7.80
CA ASN A 13 -14.46 10.71 6.85
C ASN A 13 -14.14 10.98 5.38
N ILE A 14 -13.51 12.11 5.06
CA ILE A 14 -13.14 12.42 3.69
C ILE A 14 -12.22 11.37 3.06
N ILE A 15 -11.37 10.71 3.89
CA ILE A 15 -10.55 9.59 3.43
C ILE A 15 -11.42 8.38 3.09
N SER A 16 -12.46 8.10 3.89
CA SER A 16 -13.42 7.02 3.62
C SER A 16 -14.17 7.24 2.31
N ASP A 17 -14.64 8.49 2.07
CA ASP A 17 -15.39 8.88 0.87
C ASP A 17 -14.60 8.68 -0.42
N TYR A 18 -13.27 8.88 -0.35
CA TYR A 18 -12.36 8.79 -1.50
C TYR A 18 -11.36 7.64 -1.43
N ARG A 19 -11.58 6.68 -0.53
CA ARG A 19 -10.64 5.56 -0.35
C ARG A 19 -10.36 4.80 -1.65
N GLY A 20 -11.38 4.53 -2.46
CA GLY A 20 -11.24 3.88 -3.78
C GLY A 20 -10.38 4.69 -4.74
N VAL A 21 -10.57 6.01 -4.76
CA VAL A 21 -9.75 6.95 -5.55
C VAL A 21 -8.28 6.90 -5.11
N LEU A 22 -8.03 6.99 -3.81
CA LEU A 22 -6.69 6.97 -3.24
C LEU A 22 -5.95 5.64 -3.52
N MET A 23 -6.65 4.52 -3.42
CA MET A 23 -6.12 3.20 -3.82
C MET A 23 -5.76 3.17 -5.32
N GLY A 24 -6.61 3.76 -6.17
CA GLY A 24 -6.36 3.86 -7.61
C GLY A 24 -5.15 4.74 -7.96
N ILE A 25 -5.02 5.88 -7.31
CA ILE A 25 -3.83 6.74 -7.46
C ILE A 25 -2.58 5.99 -6.99
N SER A 26 -2.65 5.29 -5.85
CA SER A 26 -1.50 4.57 -5.30
C SER A 26 -1.02 3.46 -6.24
N ILE A 27 -1.89 2.67 -6.88
CA ILE A 27 -1.45 1.63 -7.83
C ILE A 27 -0.82 2.25 -9.08
N ILE A 28 -1.38 3.32 -9.62
CA ILE A 28 -0.79 4.03 -10.75
C ILE A 28 0.60 4.56 -10.38
N CYS A 29 0.75 5.17 -9.20
CA CYS A 29 2.05 5.62 -8.72
C CYS A 29 3.06 4.48 -8.53
N ILE A 30 2.63 3.26 -8.14
CA ILE A 30 3.52 2.09 -8.05
C ILE A 30 3.99 1.66 -9.45
N ILE A 31 3.11 1.62 -10.44
CA ILE A 31 3.48 1.31 -11.82
C ILE A 31 4.49 2.34 -12.35
N VAL A 32 4.20 3.63 -12.17
CA VAL A 32 5.12 4.72 -12.54
C VAL A 32 6.44 4.63 -11.78
N PHE A 33 6.44 4.23 -10.49
CA PHE A 33 7.67 4.01 -9.73
C PHE A 33 8.56 2.97 -10.40
N HIS A 34 8.02 1.84 -10.82
CA HIS A 34 8.79 0.78 -11.47
C HIS A 34 9.33 1.20 -12.84
N TYR A 35 8.56 1.98 -13.60
CA TYR A 35 9.07 2.62 -14.82
C TYR A 35 10.29 3.51 -14.55
N VAL A 36 10.18 4.39 -13.56
CA VAL A 36 11.26 5.32 -13.19
C VAL A 36 12.46 4.58 -12.58
N GLU A 37 12.21 3.48 -11.85
CA GLU A 37 13.25 2.58 -11.34
C GLU A 37 14.05 1.96 -12.49
N ASP A 38 13.39 1.43 -13.51
CA ASP A 38 14.02 0.87 -14.69
C ASP A 38 14.80 1.93 -15.48
N CYS A 39 14.26 3.15 -15.62
CA CYS A 39 15.01 4.27 -16.20
C CYS A 39 16.31 4.55 -15.44
N GLY A 40 16.31 4.40 -14.11
CA GLY A 40 17.50 4.54 -13.29
C GLY A 40 18.50 3.40 -13.47
N ILE A 41 18.01 2.15 -13.50
CA ILE A 41 18.84 0.93 -13.65
C ILE A 41 19.55 0.93 -15.01
N TYR A 42 18.81 1.19 -16.07
CA TYR A 42 19.34 1.16 -17.44
C TYR A 42 19.93 2.49 -17.93
N HIS A 43 20.01 3.48 -17.03
CA HIS A 43 20.57 4.81 -17.32
C HIS A 43 19.89 5.55 -18.47
N VAL A 44 18.61 5.29 -18.71
CA VAL A 44 17.79 5.94 -19.74
C VAL A 44 17.04 7.12 -19.10
N HIS A 45 16.88 8.21 -19.87
CA HIS A 45 16.12 9.40 -19.45
C HIS A 45 16.56 10.00 -18.08
N LYS A 46 17.85 10.24 -17.91
CA LYS A 46 18.42 10.92 -16.72
C LYS A 46 18.10 12.43 -16.71
N ASN A 47 16.84 12.80 -16.59
CA ASN A 47 16.47 14.21 -16.44
C ASN A 47 15.92 14.49 -15.03
N GLY A 48 15.95 15.75 -14.62
CA GLY A 48 15.53 16.16 -13.28
C GLY A 48 14.08 15.81 -12.96
N TRP A 49 13.20 15.69 -13.95
CA TRP A 49 11.82 15.29 -13.77
C TRP A 49 11.68 13.81 -13.36
N VAL A 50 12.43 12.91 -14.00
CA VAL A 50 12.44 11.48 -13.62
C VAL A 50 12.94 11.32 -12.20
N GLU A 51 14.01 12.03 -11.82
CA GLU A 51 14.51 12.01 -10.44
C GLU A 51 13.52 12.61 -9.44
N PHE A 52 12.83 13.70 -9.80
CA PHE A 52 11.80 14.30 -8.97
C PHE A 52 10.65 13.30 -8.72
N PHE A 53 10.10 12.70 -9.77
CA PHE A 53 9.04 11.69 -9.64
C PHE A 53 9.49 10.52 -8.78
N ARG A 54 10.68 9.97 -9.03
CA ARG A 54 11.24 8.87 -8.24
C ARG A 54 11.36 9.22 -6.76
N ASN A 55 11.86 10.39 -6.46
CA ASN A 55 12.23 10.76 -5.10
C ASN A 55 11.05 11.26 -4.27
N TYR A 56 10.09 11.96 -4.87
CA TYR A 56 9.06 12.69 -4.13
C TYR A 56 7.65 12.13 -4.34
N ILE A 57 7.35 11.57 -5.51
CA ILE A 57 5.96 11.19 -5.83
C ILE A 57 5.75 9.68 -5.72
N THR A 58 6.65 8.88 -6.27
CA THR A 58 6.39 7.45 -6.43
C THR A 58 7.07 6.55 -5.41
N SER A 59 8.14 7.03 -4.75
CA SER A 59 9.01 6.19 -3.89
C SER A 59 8.32 5.55 -2.68
N SER A 60 7.14 6.01 -2.30
CA SER A 60 6.42 5.57 -1.10
C SER A 60 4.96 5.22 -1.34
N SER A 61 4.54 5.01 -2.59
CA SER A 61 3.13 4.74 -2.92
C SER A 61 2.59 3.48 -2.25
N VAL A 62 3.46 2.51 -1.93
CA VAL A 62 3.12 1.33 -1.13
C VAL A 62 2.71 1.71 0.30
N ASP A 63 3.30 2.78 0.87
CA ASP A 63 2.95 3.24 2.21
C ASP A 63 1.50 3.77 2.26
N GLY A 64 1.05 4.43 1.17
CA GLY A 64 -0.35 4.82 0.99
C GLY A 64 -1.30 3.62 0.97
N PHE A 65 -0.94 2.54 0.26
CA PHE A 65 -1.72 1.32 0.28
C PHE A 65 -1.83 0.71 1.67
N LEU A 66 -0.72 0.64 2.38
CA LEU A 66 -0.67 0.05 3.70
C LEU A 66 -1.48 0.86 4.71
N PHE A 67 -1.34 2.19 4.68
CA PHE A 67 -2.14 3.13 5.46
C PHE A 67 -3.64 2.96 5.18
N LEU A 68 -4.05 2.96 3.90
CA LEU A 68 -5.45 2.79 3.48
C LEU A 68 -6.00 1.39 3.80
N SER A 69 -5.15 0.39 3.86
CA SER A 69 -5.51 -0.96 4.30
C SER A 69 -5.84 -0.97 5.80
N GLY A 70 -4.93 -0.47 6.65
CA GLY A 70 -5.18 -0.33 8.09
C GLY A 70 -6.43 0.50 8.38
N PHE A 71 -6.58 1.63 7.69
CA PHE A 71 -7.77 2.49 7.77
C PHE A 71 -9.07 1.72 7.49
N GLY A 72 -9.14 0.97 6.39
CA GLY A 72 -10.34 0.23 6.02
C GLY A 72 -10.62 -0.98 6.91
N LEU A 73 -9.59 -1.56 7.52
CA LEU A 73 -9.76 -2.70 8.43
C LEU A 73 -10.42 -2.29 9.74
N TYR A 74 -10.16 -1.09 10.24
CA TYR A 74 -10.84 -0.59 11.44
C TYR A 74 -12.37 -0.61 11.25
N TYR A 75 -12.87 -0.06 10.14
CA TYR A 75 -14.29 -0.11 9.79
C TYR A 75 -14.83 -1.53 9.67
N ALA A 76 -14.07 -2.41 9.03
CA ALA A 76 -14.49 -3.79 8.83
C ALA A 76 -14.65 -4.55 10.17
N MET A 77 -13.73 -4.34 11.11
CA MET A 77 -13.77 -4.98 12.43
C MET A 77 -14.88 -4.39 13.32
N LYS A 78 -15.11 -3.09 13.25
CA LYS A 78 -16.25 -2.47 13.97
C LYS A 78 -17.59 -3.00 13.49
N LYS A 79 -17.74 -3.23 12.18
CA LYS A 79 -18.98 -3.74 11.60
C LYS A 79 -19.17 -5.24 11.83
N HIS A 80 -18.08 -6.01 11.80
CA HIS A 80 -18.09 -7.48 11.92
C HIS A 80 -16.93 -7.92 12.81
N PRO A 81 -17.14 -7.98 14.15
CA PRO A 81 -16.08 -8.19 15.14
C PRO A 81 -15.55 -9.64 15.24
N ASP A 82 -16.08 -10.57 14.44
CA ASP A 82 -15.63 -11.96 14.40
C ASP A 82 -14.23 -12.09 13.74
N ILE A 83 -13.25 -12.45 14.58
CA ILE A 83 -11.85 -12.58 14.17
C ILE A 83 -11.66 -13.74 13.21
N SER A 84 -12.35 -14.87 13.39
CA SER A 84 -12.23 -16.03 12.52
C SER A 84 -12.71 -15.71 11.10
N GLN A 85 -13.90 -15.10 11.00
CA GLN A 85 -14.42 -14.63 9.73
C GLN A 85 -13.56 -13.53 9.09
N PHE A 86 -12.97 -12.64 9.93
CA PHE A 86 -12.02 -11.64 9.47
C PHE A 86 -10.84 -12.30 8.76
N TYR A 87 -10.17 -13.25 9.41
CA TYR A 87 -9.03 -13.94 8.80
C TYR A 87 -9.43 -14.68 7.53
N LYS A 88 -10.50 -15.47 7.58
CA LYS A 88 -11.00 -16.20 6.40
C LYS A 88 -11.20 -15.27 5.20
N ARG A 89 -11.90 -14.14 5.39
CA ARG A 89 -12.19 -13.18 4.31
C ARG A 89 -10.91 -12.51 3.79
N ARG A 90 -10.00 -12.12 4.68
CA ARG A 90 -8.80 -11.34 4.29
C ARG A 90 -7.76 -12.20 3.62
N PHE A 91 -7.45 -13.37 4.21
CA PHE A 91 -6.47 -14.27 3.62
C PHE A 91 -6.96 -14.87 2.30
N THR A 92 -8.22 -15.29 2.21
CA THR A 92 -8.79 -15.79 0.95
C THR A 92 -8.66 -14.74 -0.17
N LYS A 93 -9.00 -13.48 0.15
CA LYS A 93 -8.94 -12.39 -0.84
C LYS A 93 -7.53 -12.08 -1.35
N ILE A 94 -6.50 -12.36 -0.57
CA ILE A 94 -5.11 -12.07 -0.94
C ILE A 94 -4.40 -13.30 -1.48
N LEU A 95 -4.54 -14.46 -0.80
CA LEU A 95 -3.75 -15.64 -1.13
C LEU A 95 -4.23 -16.34 -2.39
N ILE A 96 -5.54 -16.33 -2.70
CA ILE A 96 -6.02 -16.93 -3.95
C ILE A 96 -5.40 -16.24 -5.17
N PRO A 97 -5.55 -14.91 -5.37
CA PRO A 97 -4.93 -14.25 -6.52
C PRO A 97 -3.40 -14.32 -6.47
N TYR A 98 -2.80 -14.30 -5.28
CA TYR A 98 -1.35 -14.49 -5.13
C TYR A 98 -0.89 -15.82 -5.70
N PHE A 99 -1.47 -16.96 -5.27
CA PHE A 99 -1.05 -18.26 -5.77
C PHE A 99 -1.38 -18.47 -7.25
N LEU A 100 -2.49 -17.92 -7.74
CA LEU A 100 -2.83 -17.98 -9.17
C LEU A 100 -1.79 -17.28 -10.06
N VAL A 101 -1.11 -16.26 -9.55
CA VAL A 101 -0.07 -15.53 -10.30
C VAL A 101 1.32 -16.03 -9.96
N SER A 102 1.63 -16.24 -8.67
CA SER A 102 2.99 -16.56 -8.24
C SER A 102 3.43 -17.97 -8.64
N ILE A 103 2.53 -18.95 -8.64
CA ILE A 103 2.88 -20.32 -9.05
C ILE A 103 3.38 -20.32 -10.50
N PRO A 104 2.63 -19.88 -11.52
CA PRO A 104 3.13 -19.91 -12.88
C PRO A 104 4.34 -18.97 -13.10
N ALA A 105 4.35 -17.80 -12.44
CA ALA A 105 5.45 -16.84 -12.59
C ALA A 105 6.78 -17.37 -12.04
N LEU A 106 6.77 -17.92 -10.82
CA LEU A 106 7.97 -18.47 -10.19
C LEU A 106 8.37 -19.83 -10.80
N CYS A 107 7.38 -20.63 -11.23
CA CYS A 107 7.67 -21.84 -12.02
C CYS A 107 8.44 -21.48 -13.30
N TRP A 108 7.96 -20.45 -14.03
CA TRP A 108 8.67 -19.93 -15.19
C TRP A 108 10.09 -19.47 -14.82
N ASN A 109 10.22 -18.58 -13.84
CA ASN A 109 11.50 -18.00 -13.45
C ASN A 109 12.49 -19.07 -12.94
N ASP A 110 12.11 -19.88 -11.96
CA ASP A 110 13.03 -20.71 -11.20
C ASP A 110 13.33 -22.04 -11.86
N LEU A 111 12.37 -22.61 -12.61
CA LEU A 111 12.55 -23.92 -13.23
C LEU A 111 12.97 -23.84 -14.70
N PHE A 112 12.49 -22.83 -15.44
CA PHE A 112 12.75 -22.75 -16.89
C PHE A 112 13.77 -21.67 -17.27
N PHE A 113 13.67 -20.47 -16.70
CA PHE A 113 14.53 -19.34 -17.09
C PHE A 113 15.87 -19.36 -16.34
N GLU A 114 15.87 -19.17 -15.03
CA GLU A 114 17.08 -19.14 -14.19
C GLU A 114 17.61 -20.54 -13.86
N LYS A 115 16.79 -21.57 -14.00
CA LYS A 115 17.11 -22.99 -13.72
C LYS A 115 17.69 -23.22 -12.32
N THR A 116 17.24 -22.44 -11.35
CA THR A 116 17.67 -22.52 -9.94
C THR A 116 17.09 -23.74 -9.22
N GLY A 117 16.04 -24.35 -9.78
CA GLY A 117 15.48 -25.63 -9.37
C GLY A 117 14.36 -25.53 -8.35
N ILE A 118 13.77 -26.69 -8.03
CA ILE A 118 12.54 -26.81 -7.24
C ILE A 118 12.69 -26.27 -5.80
N LYS A 119 13.87 -26.32 -5.20
CA LYS A 119 14.11 -25.75 -3.87
C LYS A 119 13.99 -24.23 -3.87
N ALA A 120 14.49 -23.55 -4.92
CA ALA A 120 14.37 -22.11 -5.09
C ALA A 120 12.89 -21.74 -5.29
N PHE A 121 12.16 -22.44 -6.14
CA PHE A 121 10.73 -22.26 -6.35
C PHE A 121 9.93 -22.28 -5.04
N PHE A 122 10.09 -23.31 -4.19
CA PHE A 122 9.39 -23.36 -2.90
C PHE A 122 9.89 -22.28 -1.94
N SER A 123 11.18 -21.96 -1.96
CA SER A 123 11.75 -20.87 -1.16
C SER A 123 11.13 -19.50 -1.53
N ASP A 124 10.90 -19.25 -2.81
CA ASP A 124 10.38 -17.99 -3.31
C ASP A 124 8.86 -17.88 -3.12
N ILE A 125 8.10 -18.96 -3.38
CA ILE A 125 6.64 -18.96 -3.22
C ILE A 125 6.20 -18.82 -1.74
N PHE A 126 7.00 -19.32 -0.78
CA PHE A 126 6.76 -19.17 0.65
C PHE A 126 7.56 -18.03 1.31
N PHE A 127 8.13 -17.14 0.51
CA PHE A 127 8.88 -15.97 0.95
C PHE A 127 10.13 -16.24 1.79
N TYR A 128 10.64 -17.47 1.86
CA TYR A 128 11.88 -17.77 2.59
C TYR A 128 13.08 -17.01 1.99
N SER A 129 13.12 -16.88 0.67
CA SER A 129 14.14 -16.12 -0.05
C SER A 129 14.11 -14.61 0.25
N PHE A 130 12.96 -14.06 0.63
CA PHE A 130 12.88 -12.67 1.09
C PHE A 130 13.71 -12.45 2.35
N PHE A 131 13.66 -13.38 3.29
CA PHE A 131 14.43 -13.28 4.53
C PHE A 131 15.92 -13.59 4.34
N THR A 132 16.27 -14.52 3.47
CA THR A 132 17.65 -15.02 3.31
C THR A 132 18.44 -14.29 2.23
N ARG A 133 17.80 -13.87 1.14
CA ARG A 133 18.44 -13.26 -0.03
C ARG A 133 17.90 -11.87 -0.39
N GLY A 134 16.88 -11.38 0.32
CA GLY A 134 16.24 -10.10 0.01
C GLY A 134 15.41 -10.12 -1.28
N MET A 135 14.92 -11.29 -1.71
CA MET A 135 14.13 -11.41 -2.92
C MET A 135 12.79 -10.68 -2.79
N ALA A 136 12.57 -9.68 -3.63
CA ALA A 136 11.51 -8.69 -3.41
C ALA A 136 10.32 -8.80 -4.40
N TRP A 137 10.13 -9.93 -5.11
CA TRP A 137 9.08 -10.00 -6.14
C TRP A 137 7.69 -9.68 -5.61
N PHE A 138 7.22 -10.40 -4.61
CA PHE A 138 5.88 -10.22 -4.03
C PHE A 138 5.93 -9.80 -2.55
N TRP A 139 7.00 -9.13 -2.14
CA TRP A 139 7.23 -8.76 -0.73
C TRP A 139 6.06 -8.05 -0.06
N TYR A 140 5.27 -7.27 -0.83
CA TYR A 140 4.11 -6.58 -0.28
C TYR A 140 3.02 -7.56 0.17
N ILE A 141 2.87 -8.71 -0.50
CA ILE A 141 1.91 -9.74 -0.08
C ILE A 141 2.29 -10.31 1.28
N LEU A 142 3.57 -10.59 1.50
CA LEU A 142 4.09 -11.00 2.81
C LEU A 142 3.78 -9.95 3.87
N LEU A 143 4.11 -8.68 3.60
CA LEU A 143 3.89 -7.57 4.51
C LEU A 143 2.42 -7.41 4.88
N ILE A 144 1.51 -7.40 3.91
CA ILE A 144 0.10 -7.19 4.18
C ILE A 144 -0.53 -8.40 4.91
N CYS A 145 -0.09 -9.62 4.62
CA CYS A 145 -0.48 -10.81 5.38
C CYS A 145 -0.04 -10.71 6.84
N PHE A 146 1.21 -10.30 7.09
CA PHE A 146 1.70 -10.07 8.45
C PHE A 146 0.88 -8.98 9.17
N CYS A 147 0.64 -7.85 8.51
CA CYS A 147 -0.20 -6.78 9.05
C CYS A 147 -1.63 -7.27 9.39
N TYR A 148 -2.21 -8.13 8.56
CA TYR A 148 -3.54 -8.70 8.85
C TYR A 148 -3.50 -9.68 10.02
N LEU A 149 -2.41 -10.43 10.19
CA LEU A 149 -2.24 -11.35 11.31
C LEU A 149 -2.23 -10.58 12.65
N ILE A 150 -1.49 -9.47 12.71
CA ILE A 150 -1.37 -8.66 13.95
C ILE A 150 -2.52 -7.66 14.13
N PHE A 151 -3.34 -7.42 13.10
CA PHE A 151 -4.38 -6.39 13.12
C PHE A 151 -5.39 -6.53 14.28
N PRO A 152 -5.93 -7.71 14.64
CA PRO A 152 -6.87 -7.81 15.76
C PRO A 152 -6.27 -7.35 17.10
N PHE A 153 -4.96 -7.53 17.29
CA PHE A 153 -4.25 -6.99 18.46
C PHE A 153 -4.18 -5.47 18.39
N ILE A 154 -3.73 -4.91 17.26
CA ILE A 154 -3.65 -3.45 17.05
C ILE A 154 -5.03 -2.81 17.25
N PHE A 155 -6.08 -3.41 16.68
CA PHE A 155 -7.45 -2.95 16.83
C PHE A 155 -7.86 -2.88 18.31
N ARG A 156 -7.63 -3.95 19.09
CA ARG A 156 -7.96 -3.98 20.52
C ARG A 156 -7.21 -2.92 21.31
N VAL A 157 -5.92 -2.72 21.00
CA VAL A 157 -5.11 -1.70 21.65
C VAL A 157 -5.67 -0.31 21.40
N LEU A 158 -6.01 0.03 20.16
CA LEU A 158 -6.51 1.36 19.79
C LEU A 158 -7.97 1.56 20.21
N ASP A 159 -8.83 0.55 20.09
CA ASP A 159 -10.28 0.67 20.33
C ASP A 159 -10.64 0.79 21.82
N LYS A 160 -9.86 0.15 22.69
CA LYS A 160 -10.09 0.16 24.15
C LYS A 160 -9.47 1.34 24.89
N ALA A 161 -8.95 2.35 24.19
CA ALA A 161 -8.42 3.54 24.84
C ALA A 161 -9.58 4.36 25.45
N PRO A 162 -9.46 4.82 26.72
CA PRO A 162 -10.55 5.49 27.43
C PRO A 162 -10.80 6.91 26.93
N ASP A 163 -9.75 7.58 26.42
CA ASP A 163 -9.77 8.98 26.01
C ASP A 163 -8.79 9.23 24.85
N GLU A 164 -8.84 10.44 24.28
CA GLU A 164 -8.05 10.81 23.13
C GLU A 164 -6.54 10.84 23.41
N GLU A 165 -6.14 11.25 24.59
CA GLU A 165 -4.72 11.26 24.98
C GLU A 165 -4.16 9.84 25.06
N SER A 166 -4.90 8.93 25.69
CA SER A 166 -4.56 7.51 25.74
C SER A 166 -4.50 6.88 24.34
N GLU A 167 -5.40 7.27 23.41
CA GLU A 167 -5.37 6.81 22.02
C GLU A 167 -4.09 7.22 21.31
N GLN A 168 -3.72 8.50 21.44
CA GLN A 168 -2.49 9.03 20.84
C GLN A 168 -1.26 8.36 21.44
N MET A 169 -1.22 8.19 22.76
CA MET A 169 -0.13 7.51 23.44
C MET A 169 0.02 6.05 22.98
N ARG A 170 -1.09 5.33 22.81
CA ARG A 170 -1.07 3.95 22.29
C ARG A 170 -0.57 3.87 20.84
N LEU A 171 -0.94 4.83 19.99
CA LEU A 171 -0.36 4.92 18.65
C LEU A 171 1.15 5.17 18.72
N ILE A 172 1.61 6.12 19.54
CA ILE A 172 3.03 6.42 19.73
C ILE A 172 3.76 5.17 20.21
N ASN A 173 3.22 4.45 21.20
CA ASN A 173 3.81 3.21 21.71
C ASN A 173 3.93 2.13 20.63
N LEU A 174 2.89 1.91 19.82
CA LEU A 174 2.94 0.97 18.69
C LEU A 174 3.98 1.39 17.65
N PHE A 175 4.01 2.67 17.31
CA PHE A 175 4.95 3.20 16.34
C PHE A 175 6.40 3.05 16.83
N THR A 176 6.64 3.43 18.08
CA THR A 176 7.96 3.29 18.73
C THR A 176 8.37 1.82 18.85
N PHE A 177 7.46 0.93 19.25
CA PHE A 177 7.71 -0.51 19.36
C PHE A 177 8.25 -1.11 18.06
N PHE A 178 7.53 -0.90 16.94
CA PHE A 178 7.99 -1.43 15.64
C PHE A 178 9.25 -0.74 15.13
N THR A 179 9.43 0.54 15.44
CA THR A 179 10.68 1.27 15.11
C THR A 179 11.86 0.72 15.90
N MET A 180 11.67 0.44 17.19
CA MET A 180 12.73 -0.14 18.03
C MET A 180 13.10 -1.55 17.55
N ILE A 181 12.13 -2.38 17.16
CA ILE A 181 12.42 -3.68 16.54
C ILE A 181 13.32 -3.49 15.30
N ALA A 182 12.99 -2.53 14.45
CA ALA A 182 13.78 -2.26 13.25
C ALA A 182 15.22 -1.81 13.58
N ILE A 183 15.38 -0.96 14.60
CA ILE A 183 16.70 -0.52 15.09
C ILE A 183 17.48 -1.70 15.66
N VAL A 184 16.86 -2.51 16.52
CA VAL A 184 17.52 -3.69 17.13
C VAL A 184 17.98 -4.66 16.04
N VAL A 185 17.12 -4.98 15.07
CA VAL A 185 17.49 -5.86 13.96
C VAL A 185 18.63 -5.26 13.13
N GLN A 186 18.61 -3.95 12.87
CA GLN A 186 19.67 -3.26 12.11
C GLN A 186 21.02 -3.31 12.85
N LEU A 187 21.02 -3.17 14.17
CA LEU A 187 22.23 -3.21 14.99
C LEU A 187 22.76 -4.63 15.16
N SER A 188 21.86 -5.62 15.31
CA SER A 188 22.23 -7.01 15.54
C SER A 188 22.70 -7.72 14.27
N ASN A 189 22.01 -7.49 13.14
CA ASN A 189 22.35 -8.15 11.86
C ASN A 189 22.01 -7.25 10.68
N LYS A 190 22.99 -6.50 10.18
CA LYS A 190 22.85 -5.58 9.06
C LYS A 190 22.45 -6.30 7.76
N GLY A 191 22.95 -7.51 7.53
CA GLY A 191 22.61 -8.31 6.34
C GLY A 191 21.15 -8.72 6.34
N PHE A 192 20.66 -9.27 7.43
CA PHE A 192 19.27 -9.62 7.60
C PHE A 192 18.36 -8.38 7.51
N PHE A 193 18.74 -7.29 8.17
CA PHE A 193 18.00 -6.02 8.05
C PHE A 193 17.94 -5.53 6.61
N SER A 194 19.01 -5.65 5.83
CA SER A 194 19.02 -5.28 4.42
C SER A 194 17.93 -6.02 3.61
N ASN A 195 17.69 -7.28 3.93
CA ASN A 195 16.66 -8.09 3.26
C ASN A 195 15.24 -7.64 3.61
N ILE A 196 14.98 -7.37 4.91
CA ILE A 196 13.60 -7.17 5.41
C ILE A 196 13.19 -5.72 5.64
N ASN A 197 14.12 -4.75 5.59
CA ASN A 197 13.82 -3.34 5.89
C ASN A 197 12.69 -2.77 5.03
N LEU A 198 12.56 -3.28 3.81
CA LEU A 198 11.52 -2.88 2.86
C LEU A 198 10.10 -3.13 3.43
N ALA A 199 9.91 -4.20 4.17
CA ALA A 199 8.66 -4.53 4.83
C ALA A 199 8.59 -3.98 6.26
N LEU A 200 9.62 -4.22 7.07
CA LEU A 200 9.63 -3.94 8.50
C LEU A 200 9.37 -2.46 8.81
N LEU A 201 10.02 -1.54 8.09
CA LEU A 201 9.87 -0.09 8.30
C LEU A 201 8.50 0.48 7.90
N ARG A 202 7.61 -0.33 7.33
CA ARG A 202 6.28 0.10 6.90
C ARG A 202 5.17 -0.25 7.87
N ILE A 203 5.41 -1.18 8.80
CA ILE A 203 4.40 -1.62 9.78
C ILE A 203 3.84 -0.47 10.62
N PRO A 204 4.65 0.52 11.12
CA PRO A 204 4.13 1.66 11.86
C PRO A 204 3.06 2.46 11.09
N PHE A 205 3.18 2.55 9.76
CA PHE A 205 2.22 3.29 8.93
C PHE A 205 0.89 2.55 8.73
N PHE A 206 0.91 1.22 8.82
CA PHE A 206 -0.32 0.44 8.93
C PHE A 206 -1.04 0.74 10.26
N CYS A 207 -0.31 0.82 11.39
CA CYS A 207 -0.87 1.20 12.68
C CYS A 207 -1.47 2.62 12.65
N LEU A 208 -0.78 3.56 11.99
CA LEU A 208 -1.30 4.92 11.76
C LEU A 208 -2.60 4.88 10.93
N GLY A 209 -2.66 4.02 9.91
CA GLY A 209 -3.89 3.79 9.13
C GLY A 209 -5.05 3.31 10.00
N CYS A 210 -4.83 2.34 10.89
CA CYS A 210 -5.84 1.86 11.84
C CYS A 210 -6.32 2.97 12.77
N PHE A 211 -5.41 3.78 13.29
CA PHE A 211 -5.72 4.91 14.18
C PHE A 211 -6.56 5.98 13.49
N ILE A 212 -6.16 6.41 12.30
CA ILE A 212 -6.95 7.37 11.51
C ILE A 212 -8.29 6.76 11.07
N GLY A 213 -8.36 5.44 10.86
CA GLY A 213 -9.60 4.71 10.63
C GLY A 213 -10.59 4.85 11.79
N LYS A 214 -10.09 4.81 13.05
CA LYS A 214 -10.90 5.09 14.25
C LYS A 214 -11.43 6.52 14.23
N TYR A 215 -10.57 7.51 14.06
CA TYR A 215 -10.95 8.91 14.00
C TYR A 215 -11.98 9.20 12.90
N SER A 216 -11.84 8.54 11.77
CA SER A 216 -12.80 8.63 10.67
C SER A 216 -14.13 7.96 11.01
N TYR A 217 -14.13 6.78 11.64
CA TYR A 217 -15.33 6.09 12.08
C TYR A 217 -16.13 6.94 13.08
N GLU A 218 -15.46 7.63 13.99
CA GLU A 218 -16.02 8.54 14.98
C GLU A 218 -16.32 9.94 14.42
N LYS A 219 -16.08 10.18 13.12
CA LYS A 219 -16.34 11.46 12.43
C LYS A 219 -15.60 12.66 13.05
N ARG A 220 -14.43 12.43 13.65
CA ARG A 220 -13.64 13.50 14.26
C ARG A 220 -13.15 14.51 13.22
N PRO A 221 -13.04 15.82 13.60
CA PRO A 221 -12.49 16.84 12.73
C PRO A 221 -10.98 16.64 12.54
N ILE A 222 -10.46 17.04 11.38
CA ILE A 222 -9.01 17.12 11.15
C ILE A 222 -8.48 18.31 11.94
N SER A 223 -7.52 18.05 12.83
CA SER A 223 -6.94 19.10 13.69
C SER A 223 -5.96 19.99 12.91
N TYR A 224 -5.74 21.21 13.38
CA TYR A 224 -4.71 22.09 12.83
C TYR A 224 -3.30 21.52 12.97
N GLY A 225 -3.03 20.74 14.06
CA GLY A 225 -1.77 20.03 14.24
C GLY A 225 -1.49 19.05 13.10
N THR A 226 -2.53 18.37 12.56
CA THR A 226 -2.37 17.48 11.39
C THR A 226 -1.85 18.24 10.17
N TYR A 227 -2.38 19.44 9.89
CA TYR A 227 -1.88 20.27 8.78
C TYR A 227 -0.42 20.71 9.02
N GLY A 228 -0.05 21.00 10.28
CA GLY A 228 1.34 21.26 10.67
C GLY A 228 2.26 20.08 10.40
N LEU A 229 1.83 18.86 10.77
CA LEU A 229 2.59 17.64 10.48
C LEU A 229 2.72 17.36 8.97
N MET A 230 1.69 17.68 8.18
CA MET A 230 1.77 17.57 6.72
C MET A 230 2.82 18.55 6.14
N LEU A 231 2.87 19.78 6.62
CA LEU A 231 3.91 20.74 6.22
C LEU A 231 5.30 20.28 6.67
N LEU A 232 5.42 19.76 7.89
CA LEU A 232 6.68 19.21 8.39
C LEU A 232 7.17 18.03 7.52
N SER A 233 6.28 17.20 7.03
CA SER A 233 6.64 16.09 6.13
C SER A 233 7.22 16.57 4.80
N LEU A 234 6.71 17.67 4.25
CA LEU A 234 7.24 18.34 3.05
C LEU A 234 8.64 18.92 3.30
N PHE A 235 8.89 19.39 4.51
CA PHE A 235 10.21 19.87 4.90
C PHE A 235 11.18 18.70 5.15
N ALA A 236 10.78 17.70 5.90
CA ALA A 236 11.62 16.55 6.27
C ALA A 236 12.15 15.78 5.06
N ILE A 237 11.39 15.69 3.96
CA ILE A 237 11.81 14.97 2.75
C ILE A 237 13.05 15.59 2.10
N GLN A 238 13.32 16.88 2.30
CA GLN A 238 14.50 17.57 1.76
C GLN A 238 15.81 17.03 2.37
N PHE A 239 15.74 16.51 3.60
CA PHE A 239 16.87 15.94 4.31
C PHE A 239 17.07 14.43 4.08
N ARG A 240 16.24 13.84 3.16
CA ARG A 240 16.30 12.41 2.87
C ARG A 240 17.62 11.97 2.23
N LYS A 241 18.15 12.79 1.32
CA LYS A 241 19.38 12.46 0.58
C LYS A 241 20.58 12.43 1.54
N GLY A 242 21.27 11.29 1.61
CA GLY A 242 22.40 11.10 2.53
C GLY A 242 22.00 10.74 3.97
N SER A 243 20.71 10.70 4.30
CA SER A 243 20.25 10.31 5.64
C SER A 243 20.24 8.79 5.85
N LYS A 244 20.16 8.36 7.13
CA LYS A 244 19.98 6.95 7.48
C LYS A 244 18.68 6.40 6.92
N ILE A 245 18.67 5.11 6.57
CA ILE A 245 17.56 4.44 5.89
C ILE A 245 16.19 4.59 6.59
N ILE A 246 16.17 4.54 7.92
CA ILE A 246 14.95 4.70 8.73
C ILE A 246 14.36 6.09 8.50
N PHE A 247 15.16 7.14 8.64
CA PHE A 247 14.71 8.52 8.41
C PHE A 247 14.25 8.72 6.96
N ALA A 248 15.00 8.21 5.98
CA ALA A 248 14.67 8.31 4.57
C ALA A 248 13.32 7.63 4.24
N ARG A 249 13.05 6.48 4.84
CA ARG A 249 11.79 5.75 4.65
C ARG A 249 10.62 6.45 5.33
N TYR A 250 10.80 6.87 6.57
CA TYR A 250 9.73 7.51 7.35
C TYR A 250 9.33 8.87 6.78
N SER A 251 10.30 9.71 6.40
CA SER A 251 10.00 11.00 5.77
C SER A 251 9.22 10.83 4.47
N ALA A 252 9.58 9.84 3.65
CA ALA A 252 8.88 9.54 2.41
C ALA A 252 7.47 8.98 2.66
N ALA A 253 7.28 8.10 3.66
CA ALA A 253 5.97 7.55 4.02
C ALA A 253 5.04 8.64 4.59
N PHE A 254 5.52 9.51 5.47
CA PHE A 254 4.74 10.65 5.98
C PHE A 254 4.33 11.59 4.85
N LEU A 255 5.22 11.88 3.91
CA LEU A 255 4.89 12.70 2.74
C LEU A 255 3.77 12.05 1.91
N ASN A 256 3.85 10.74 1.66
CA ASN A 256 2.84 10.02 0.88
C ASN A 256 1.47 10.02 1.57
N ILE A 257 1.44 9.77 2.89
CA ILE A 257 0.19 9.82 3.67
C ILE A 257 -0.38 11.25 3.67
N SER A 258 0.48 12.26 3.83
CA SER A 258 0.08 13.67 3.73
C SER A 258 -0.53 13.98 2.36
N ALA A 259 0.06 13.45 1.29
CA ALA A 259 -0.49 13.57 -0.06
C ALA A 259 -1.86 12.89 -0.19
N CYS A 260 -2.04 11.69 0.38
CA CYS A 260 -3.35 11.01 0.41
C CYS A 260 -4.43 11.87 1.09
N ILE A 261 -4.12 12.46 2.24
CA ILE A 261 -5.05 13.34 2.98
C ILE A 261 -5.39 14.58 2.13
N LEU A 262 -4.37 15.24 1.58
CA LEU A 262 -4.53 16.43 0.76
C LEU A 262 -5.37 16.13 -0.50
N ILE A 263 -5.09 15.04 -1.21
CA ILE A 263 -5.84 14.61 -2.37
C ILE A 263 -7.30 14.37 -2.01
N ALA A 264 -7.61 13.69 -0.89
CA ALA A 264 -8.97 13.51 -0.44
C ALA A 264 -9.71 14.85 -0.20
N ILE A 265 -9.04 15.83 0.44
CA ILE A 265 -9.58 17.17 0.67
C ILE A 265 -9.83 17.89 -0.67
N LEU A 266 -8.90 17.81 -1.62
CA LEU A 266 -9.05 18.41 -2.95
C LEU A 266 -10.20 17.79 -3.73
N PHE A 267 -10.34 16.47 -3.69
CA PHE A 267 -11.50 15.79 -4.28
C PHE A 267 -12.83 16.21 -3.65
N GLY A 268 -12.85 16.44 -2.32
CA GLY A 268 -14.00 17.00 -1.64
C GLY A 268 -14.40 18.40 -2.16
N LYS A 269 -13.41 19.25 -2.46
CA LYS A 269 -13.65 20.57 -3.07
C LYS A 269 -14.05 20.48 -4.54
N LEU A 270 -13.55 19.48 -5.28
CA LEU A 270 -13.86 19.27 -6.69
C LEU A 270 -15.34 18.90 -6.92
N LYS A 271 -16.08 18.47 -5.88
CA LYS A 271 -17.53 18.19 -5.95
C LYS A 271 -18.34 19.35 -6.56
N ARG A 272 -17.89 20.59 -6.44
CA ARG A 272 -18.55 21.76 -7.06
C ARG A 272 -18.60 21.66 -8.60
N PHE A 273 -17.69 20.89 -9.22
CA PHE A 273 -17.66 20.60 -10.66
C PHE A 273 -18.10 19.16 -10.90
N GLU A 274 -19.39 18.89 -10.71
CA GLU A 274 -19.94 17.53 -10.60
C GLU A 274 -19.54 16.60 -11.73
N LYS A 275 -19.65 17.02 -12.99
CA LYS A 275 -19.31 16.17 -14.17
C LYS A 275 -17.85 15.77 -14.15
N LEU A 276 -16.95 16.71 -13.93
CA LEU A 276 -15.50 16.49 -13.85
C LEU A 276 -15.15 15.59 -12.65
N HIS A 277 -15.72 15.90 -11.48
CA HIS A 277 -15.54 15.11 -10.27
C HIS A 277 -15.94 13.66 -10.49
N ASN A 278 -17.14 13.40 -11.04
CA ASN A 278 -17.65 12.05 -11.25
C ASN A 278 -16.83 11.28 -12.28
N PHE A 279 -16.35 11.94 -13.35
CA PHE A 279 -15.48 11.31 -14.35
C PHE A 279 -14.15 10.87 -13.73
N ILE A 280 -13.44 11.80 -13.07
CA ILE A 280 -12.12 11.53 -12.45
C ILE A 280 -12.27 10.50 -11.33
N LYS A 281 -13.32 10.61 -10.50
CA LYS A 281 -13.62 9.66 -9.43
C LYS A 281 -13.79 8.25 -9.98
N LYS A 282 -14.64 8.04 -10.98
CA LYS A 282 -14.87 6.72 -11.61
C LYS A 282 -13.59 6.14 -12.20
N PHE A 283 -12.77 6.98 -12.84
CA PHE A 283 -11.49 6.55 -13.42
C PHE A 283 -10.56 5.96 -12.35
N PHE A 284 -10.28 6.71 -11.28
CA PHE A 284 -9.39 6.21 -10.23
C PHE A 284 -9.99 5.09 -9.40
N GLU A 285 -11.30 5.11 -9.14
CA GLU A 285 -11.97 4.01 -8.42
C GLU A 285 -11.91 2.69 -9.19
N TRP A 286 -11.89 2.74 -10.52
CA TRP A 286 -11.67 1.54 -11.33
C TRP A 286 -10.29 0.92 -11.05
N PHE A 287 -9.23 1.71 -11.07
CA PHE A 287 -7.89 1.24 -10.71
C PHE A 287 -7.83 0.77 -9.24
N GLY A 288 -8.48 1.47 -8.35
CA GLY A 288 -8.55 1.10 -6.92
C GLY A 288 -9.25 -0.24 -6.69
N LYS A 289 -10.28 -0.53 -7.48
CA LYS A 289 -11.01 -1.81 -7.42
C LYS A 289 -10.12 -3.00 -7.78
N TYR A 290 -9.26 -2.86 -8.76
CA TYR A 290 -8.37 -3.92 -9.27
C TYR A 290 -6.92 -3.78 -8.78
N SER A 291 -6.68 -2.99 -7.73
CA SER A 291 -5.34 -2.62 -7.31
C SER A 291 -4.45 -3.79 -6.90
N LEU A 292 -5.02 -4.83 -6.27
CA LEU A 292 -4.28 -6.02 -5.89
C LEU A 292 -3.89 -6.86 -7.11
N GLU A 293 -4.85 -7.09 -7.99
CA GLU A 293 -4.63 -7.85 -9.23
C GLU A 293 -3.62 -7.13 -10.13
N LEU A 294 -3.75 -5.81 -10.27
CA LEU A 294 -2.79 -4.99 -11.02
C LEU A 294 -1.39 -5.03 -10.38
N TYR A 295 -1.31 -5.01 -9.04
CA TYR A 295 -0.01 -5.16 -8.37
C TYR A 295 0.64 -6.50 -8.72
N LEU A 296 -0.09 -7.60 -8.66
CA LEU A 296 0.44 -8.93 -8.94
C LEU A 296 0.85 -9.07 -10.42
N THR A 297 -0.02 -8.66 -11.32
CA THR A 297 0.20 -8.86 -12.76
C THR A 297 1.29 -7.96 -13.32
N HIS A 298 1.36 -6.66 -12.91
CA HIS A 298 2.40 -5.78 -13.46
C HIS A 298 3.81 -6.16 -13.00
N VAL A 299 3.98 -6.59 -11.74
CA VAL A 299 5.29 -7.08 -11.26
C VAL A 299 5.73 -8.31 -12.04
N THR A 300 4.80 -9.24 -12.30
CA THR A 300 5.05 -10.46 -13.06
C THR A 300 5.39 -10.16 -14.51
N VAL A 301 4.53 -9.38 -15.21
CA VAL A 301 4.74 -9.04 -16.62
C VAL A 301 6.04 -8.25 -16.82
N ARG A 302 6.32 -7.28 -15.92
CA ARG A 302 7.59 -6.54 -15.92
C ARG A 302 8.80 -7.48 -15.78
N GLY A 303 8.74 -8.43 -14.84
CA GLY A 303 9.79 -9.43 -14.63
C GLY A 303 10.05 -10.24 -15.89
N ILE A 304 9.01 -10.86 -16.43
CA ILE A 304 9.11 -11.68 -17.65
C ILE A 304 9.63 -10.86 -18.83
N MET A 305 9.11 -9.65 -19.07
CA MET A 305 9.57 -8.78 -20.15
C MET A 305 11.06 -8.44 -20.01
N ARG A 306 11.52 -8.14 -18.80
CA ARG A 306 12.94 -7.89 -18.51
C ARG A 306 13.82 -9.10 -18.83
N ASP A 307 13.37 -10.30 -18.48
CA ASP A 307 14.08 -11.55 -18.73
C ASP A 307 14.30 -11.80 -20.22
N TYR A 308 13.37 -11.31 -21.06
CA TYR A 308 13.50 -11.33 -22.52
C TYR A 308 14.17 -10.09 -23.13
N GLY A 309 14.73 -9.20 -22.32
CA GLY A 309 15.40 -7.97 -22.80
C GLY A 309 14.45 -6.83 -23.20
N TYR A 310 13.14 -6.93 -22.90
CA TYR A 310 12.17 -5.86 -23.15
C TYR A 310 12.10 -4.93 -21.93
N HIS A 311 13.04 -3.98 -21.87
CA HIS A 311 13.13 -3.08 -20.72
C HIS A 311 12.05 -2.00 -20.75
N THR A 312 11.27 -1.89 -19.69
CA THR A 312 10.12 -0.97 -19.56
C THR A 312 10.52 0.51 -19.53
N CYS A 313 11.79 0.83 -19.29
CA CYS A 313 12.33 2.20 -19.43
C CYS A 313 12.16 2.80 -20.85
N TYR A 314 11.92 1.98 -21.86
CA TYR A 314 11.47 2.45 -23.17
C TYR A 314 9.94 2.51 -23.19
N GLY A 315 9.38 3.71 -23.31
CA GLY A 315 7.94 3.97 -23.12
C GLY A 315 6.98 3.05 -23.89
N ARG A 316 7.39 2.57 -25.09
CA ARG A 316 6.60 1.58 -25.86
C ARG A 316 6.42 0.25 -25.09
N TYR A 317 7.45 -0.22 -24.41
CA TYR A 317 7.39 -1.47 -23.65
C TYR A 317 6.62 -1.28 -22.34
N GLU A 318 6.73 -0.09 -21.74
CA GLU A 318 5.89 0.26 -20.59
C GLU A 318 4.39 0.23 -20.94
N LEU A 319 4.00 0.83 -22.05
CA LEU A 319 2.60 0.81 -22.52
C LEU A 319 2.11 -0.62 -22.79
N ILE A 320 2.94 -1.46 -23.41
CA ILE A 320 2.62 -2.88 -23.65
C ILE A 320 2.48 -3.62 -22.30
N MET A 321 3.43 -3.43 -21.37
CA MET A 321 3.40 -4.03 -20.04
C MET A 321 2.12 -3.65 -19.29
N VAL A 322 1.76 -2.36 -19.28
CA VAL A 322 0.54 -1.88 -18.63
C VAL A 322 -0.71 -2.48 -19.28
N ALA A 323 -0.80 -2.52 -20.62
CA ALA A 323 -1.93 -3.08 -21.32
C ALA A 323 -2.13 -4.58 -21.02
N ILE A 324 -1.06 -5.37 -21.07
CA ILE A 324 -1.09 -6.79 -20.73
C ILE A 324 -1.49 -6.97 -19.26
N SER A 325 -0.91 -6.17 -18.35
CA SER A 325 -1.20 -6.25 -16.91
C SER A 325 -2.67 -5.96 -16.60
N ILE A 326 -3.28 -5.00 -17.31
CA ILE A 326 -4.71 -4.69 -17.16
C ILE A 326 -5.57 -5.89 -17.59
N VAL A 327 -5.29 -6.49 -18.75
CA VAL A 327 -6.04 -7.65 -19.24
C VAL A 327 -5.93 -8.82 -18.27
N LEU A 328 -4.71 -9.13 -17.83
CA LEU A 328 -4.47 -10.20 -16.87
C LEU A 328 -5.10 -9.92 -15.50
N ALA A 329 -5.12 -8.67 -15.03
CA ALA A 329 -5.79 -8.30 -13.79
C ALA A 329 -7.30 -8.53 -13.84
N LEU A 330 -7.94 -8.24 -14.97
CA LEU A 330 -9.37 -8.50 -15.17
C LEU A 330 -9.68 -10.00 -15.19
N ILE A 331 -8.84 -10.79 -15.85
CA ILE A 331 -8.96 -12.25 -15.88
C ILE A 331 -8.76 -12.81 -14.46
N LEU A 332 -7.70 -12.39 -13.77
CA LEU A 332 -7.37 -12.81 -12.41
C LEU A 332 -8.52 -12.50 -11.45
N ASN A 333 -9.10 -11.30 -11.53
CA ASN A 333 -10.25 -10.94 -10.69
C ASN A 333 -11.46 -11.85 -10.94
N ARG A 334 -11.74 -12.20 -12.19
CA ARG A 334 -12.83 -13.15 -12.54
C ARG A 334 -12.55 -14.53 -11.95
N LEU A 335 -11.34 -15.07 -12.13
CA LEU A 335 -10.95 -16.37 -11.60
C LEU A 335 -11.03 -16.39 -10.07
N THR A 336 -10.48 -15.37 -9.40
CA THR A 336 -10.53 -15.25 -7.95
C THR A 336 -11.97 -15.25 -7.44
N ASN A 337 -12.87 -14.50 -8.10
CA ASN A 337 -14.28 -14.44 -7.71
C ASN A 337 -15.00 -15.79 -7.92
N LEU A 338 -14.69 -16.52 -8.98
CA LEU A 338 -15.25 -17.86 -9.22
C LEU A 338 -14.82 -18.83 -8.11
N ILE A 339 -13.51 -18.91 -7.81
CA ILE A 339 -12.98 -19.78 -6.76
C ILE A 339 -13.55 -19.41 -5.39
N THR A 340 -13.64 -18.11 -5.09
CA THR A 340 -14.17 -17.64 -3.80
C THR A 340 -15.65 -18.00 -3.62
N LYS A 341 -16.45 -17.92 -4.67
CA LYS A 341 -17.88 -18.32 -4.62
C LYS A 341 -18.06 -19.81 -4.32
N ILE A 342 -17.18 -20.66 -4.83
CA ILE A 342 -17.23 -22.12 -4.60
C ILE A 342 -16.89 -22.44 -3.12
N HIS A 343 -15.91 -21.75 -2.53
CA HIS A 343 -15.39 -22.07 -1.19
C HIS A 343 -16.02 -21.28 -0.02
N ILE A 344 -16.70 -20.19 -0.33
CA ILE A 344 -17.43 -19.36 0.65
C ILE A 344 -18.86 -19.24 0.15
N PRO A 345 -19.75 -20.22 0.44
CA PRO A 345 -21.16 -20.07 0.13
C PRO A 345 -21.67 -18.79 0.79
N ALA A 346 -22.47 -18.06 0.04
CA ALA A 346 -22.99 -16.75 0.41
C ALA A 346 -23.49 -16.75 1.85
N ILE A 347 -22.80 -16.03 2.73
CA ILE A 347 -23.41 -15.57 3.96
C ILE A 347 -24.46 -14.59 3.49
N HIS A 348 -25.72 -15.08 3.44
CA HIS A 348 -26.87 -14.30 3.08
C HIS A 348 -26.80 -12.94 3.76
N HIS A 349 -26.87 -11.89 2.95
CA HIS A 349 -27.15 -10.55 3.40
C HIS A 349 -28.48 -10.58 4.16
N ALA A 350 -28.39 -10.76 5.47
CA ALA A 350 -29.46 -10.28 6.34
C ALA A 350 -29.42 -8.74 6.20
N LYS A 351 -30.49 -8.24 5.61
CA LYS A 351 -30.77 -6.82 5.42
C LYS A 351 -30.74 -6.04 6.73
#